data_a93b213ba337fa61aba34c3f3e73a151
#
_entry.id   a93b213ba337fa61aba34c3f3e73a151
#
_cell.length_a   1.000
_cell.length_b   1.000
_cell.length_c   1.000
_cell.angle_alpha   90.00
_cell.angle_beta   90.00
_cell.angle_gamma   90.00
#
_symmetry.space_group_name_H-M   'P 1'
#
loop_
_entity.id
_entity.type
_entity.pdbx_description
1 polymer ?
#
loop_
_entity_poly.entity_id
_entity_poly.type
_entity_poly.pdbx_seq_one_letter_code
_entity_poly.pdbx_strand_id
1 'polypeptide(L)'
;MELKIYNRSGELKLTVSTSSSSTWNQELMKEYSVSVSFTHPSYVMLDVEDYVLLEGVKFSIKKEYKPRQKDTQTYSYSVKFYAPIHDAEQVKYLHLTDGAYNPQFSLDGGPREHLQKWVENMNRIYGREVWSIGDVVVADNRTIEYNNVTCWDAATMIAEAFGTEWWTDGFTFNLSRCEHGEPVELGYMRGLTSLAQSENSDSVKFFTRLIPLGSTKNIDPSRYGFSRLQLPDRSKYVDRNTNYGLYEHVEEDAFAGIFPHYTGSVTAVRSEEKTGEDGYKFTVYYFKDSGMAFDPSSKENQIAGLVKHISFQTGELAGRDFEANYDSKTKEWEIINIYPDEKIQIPGGNL
;
A
#
# COMPACT_ATOMS: atom_id res chain seq x y z
N MET A 1 -18.77 23.63 24.11
CA MET A 1 -18.94 22.21 24.47
C MET A 1 -17.97 21.88 25.58
N GLU A 2 -18.38 21.10 26.57
CA GLU A 2 -17.48 20.59 27.62
C GLU A 2 -16.84 19.27 27.09
N LEU A 3 -15.51 19.18 27.21
CA LEU A 3 -14.73 18.02 26.72
C LEU A 3 -13.82 17.54 27.87
N LYS A 4 -13.77 16.23 28.05
CA LYS A 4 -12.90 15.56 29.02
C LYS A 4 -11.69 14.96 28.33
N ILE A 5 -10.51 15.29 28.82
CA ILE A 5 -9.23 14.75 28.36
C ILE A 5 -8.74 13.75 29.41
N TYR A 6 -8.45 12.54 28.97
CA TYR A 6 -7.98 11.43 29.81
C TYR A 6 -6.52 11.14 29.49
N ASN A 7 -5.80 10.67 30.49
CA ASN A 7 -4.46 10.15 30.27
C ASN A 7 -4.51 8.73 29.66
N ARG A 8 -3.35 8.23 29.27
CA ARG A 8 -3.19 6.87 28.70
C ARG A 8 -3.79 5.76 29.58
N SER A 9 -3.79 5.94 30.92
CA SER A 9 -4.32 4.96 31.87
C SER A 9 -5.84 5.05 32.06
N GLY A 10 -6.50 6.01 31.43
CA GLY A 10 -7.95 6.23 31.55
C GLY A 10 -8.37 7.15 32.70
N GLU A 11 -7.43 7.80 33.37
CA GLU A 11 -7.74 8.77 34.44
C GLU A 11 -8.05 10.13 33.83
N LEU A 12 -9.05 10.80 34.37
CA LEU A 12 -9.41 12.17 33.97
C LEU A 12 -8.28 13.14 34.29
N LYS A 13 -7.69 13.74 33.28
CA LYS A 13 -6.59 14.70 33.38
C LYS A 13 -7.10 16.14 33.39
N LEU A 14 -8.08 16.43 32.56
CA LEU A 14 -8.58 17.78 32.37
C LEU A 14 -10.02 17.78 31.86
N THR A 15 -10.84 18.73 32.34
CA THR A 15 -12.14 19.06 31.75
C THR A 15 -12.05 20.49 31.21
N VAL A 16 -12.36 20.67 29.93
CA VAL A 16 -12.20 21.93 29.21
C VAL A 16 -13.48 22.37 28.53
N SER A 17 -13.69 23.68 28.46
CA SER A 17 -14.68 24.27 27.56
C SER A 17 -14.00 24.61 26.24
N THR A 18 -14.45 23.96 25.16
CA THR A 18 -13.88 24.15 23.82
C THR A 18 -14.28 25.51 23.26
N SER A 19 -13.34 26.16 22.54
CA SER A 19 -13.63 27.39 21.79
C SER A 19 -14.35 27.06 20.47
N SER A 20 -14.91 28.10 19.84
CA SER A 20 -15.55 28.01 18.51
C SER A 20 -14.58 27.66 17.38
N SER A 21 -13.27 27.75 17.62
CA SER A 21 -12.23 27.33 16.67
C SER A 21 -11.91 25.83 16.74
N SER A 22 -12.58 25.08 17.60
CA SER A 22 -12.44 23.62 17.63
C SER A 22 -13.18 23.01 16.43
N THR A 23 -12.55 22.03 15.77
CA THR A 23 -13.09 21.41 14.56
C THR A 23 -13.01 19.90 14.64
N TRP A 24 -13.97 19.24 14.02
CA TRP A 24 -13.93 17.82 13.71
C TRP A 24 -13.72 17.67 12.21
N ASN A 25 -12.64 16.99 11.82
CA ASN A 25 -12.29 16.76 10.43
C ASN A 25 -12.37 15.26 10.14
N GLN A 26 -13.14 14.92 9.11
CA GLN A 26 -13.22 13.57 8.59
C GLN A 26 -13.17 13.66 7.06
N GLU A 27 -12.05 13.23 6.49
CA GLU A 27 -11.80 13.22 5.06
C GLU A 27 -11.40 11.80 4.66
N LEU A 28 -12.09 11.25 3.68
CA LEU A 28 -11.92 9.88 3.21
C LEU A 28 -10.46 9.63 2.79
N MET A 29 -9.87 8.54 3.28
CA MET A 29 -8.49 8.12 2.99
C MET A 29 -7.40 9.13 3.37
N LYS A 30 -7.74 10.17 4.13
CA LYS A 30 -6.81 11.28 4.38
C LYS A 30 -6.75 11.72 5.83
N GLU A 31 -7.87 12.01 6.45
CA GLU A 31 -7.87 12.55 7.81
C GLU A 31 -9.09 12.14 8.62
N TYR A 32 -8.87 11.74 9.87
CA TYR A 32 -9.92 11.59 10.85
C TYR A 32 -9.41 12.10 12.20
N SER A 33 -9.73 13.34 12.52
CA SER A 33 -9.16 14.03 13.69
C SER A 33 -10.09 15.05 14.31
N VAL A 34 -9.77 15.44 15.52
CA VAL A 34 -10.43 16.51 16.24
C VAL A 34 -9.40 17.52 16.71
N SER A 35 -9.54 18.76 16.29
CA SER A 35 -8.72 19.87 16.77
C SER A 35 -9.46 20.59 17.88
N VAL A 36 -8.86 20.65 19.06
CA VAL A 36 -9.48 21.24 20.27
C VAL A 36 -8.68 22.46 20.69
N SER A 37 -9.34 23.60 20.73
CA SER A 37 -8.76 24.85 21.21
C SER A 37 -9.43 25.29 22.47
N PHE A 38 -8.63 25.61 23.52
CA PHE A 38 -9.10 26.08 24.82
C PHE A 38 -8.01 26.89 25.54
N THR A 39 -8.38 27.55 26.65
CA THR A 39 -7.44 28.19 27.56
C THR A 39 -7.56 27.58 28.94
N HIS A 40 -6.45 27.55 29.69
CA HIS A 40 -6.42 27.04 31.06
C HIS A 40 -5.54 27.94 31.95
N PRO A 41 -5.90 28.19 33.23
CA PRO A 41 -5.17 29.12 34.09
C PRO A 41 -3.81 28.57 34.56
N SER A 42 -3.59 27.27 34.49
CA SER A 42 -2.33 26.64 34.85
C SER A 42 -1.77 25.82 33.71
N TYR A 43 -0.45 25.60 33.71
CA TYR A 43 0.18 24.68 32.81
C TYR A 43 -0.26 23.24 33.11
N VAL A 44 -0.81 22.58 32.12
CA VAL A 44 -1.11 21.13 32.15
C VAL A 44 -0.41 20.49 30.99
N MET A 45 0.49 19.57 31.29
CA MET A 45 1.19 18.80 30.25
C MET A 45 0.22 17.81 29.61
N LEU A 46 0.13 17.83 28.29
CA LEU A 46 -0.59 16.84 27.49
C LEU A 46 0.44 15.95 26.80
N ASP A 47 0.34 14.65 27.06
CA ASP A 47 1.28 13.65 26.60
C ASP A 47 0.77 12.92 25.37
N VAL A 48 1.67 12.27 24.65
CA VAL A 48 1.30 11.33 23.59
C VAL A 48 0.43 10.22 24.20
N GLU A 49 -0.63 9.85 23.49
CA GLU A 49 -1.69 8.92 23.92
C GLU A 49 -2.67 9.46 24.98
N ASP A 50 -2.57 10.72 25.42
CA ASP A 50 -3.71 11.36 26.06
C ASP A 50 -4.86 11.44 25.05
N TYR A 51 -6.10 11.27 25.51
CA TYR A 51 -7.21 11.10 24.58
C TYR A 51 -8.51 11.78 25.02
N VAL A 52 -9.37 11.96 24.06
CA VAL A 52 -10.76 12.36 24.21
C VAL A 52 -11.69 11.30 23.65
N LEU A 53 -12.91 11.21 24.17
CA LEU A 53 -13.97 10.35 23.64
C LEU A 53 -15.05 11.24 23.02
N LEU A 54 -15.33 11.03 21.74
CA LEU A 54 -16.35 11.73 20.98
C LEU A 54 -17.11 10.74 20.12
N GLU A 55 -18.43 10.74 20.21
CA GLU A 55 -19.32 9.84 19.45
C GLU A 55 -18.86 8.35 19.51
N GLY A 56 -18.37 7.93 20.67
CA GLY A 56 -17.89 6.55 20.88
C GLY A 56 -16.48 6.28 20.36
N VAL A 57 -15.86 7.21 19.63
CA VAL A 57 -14.51 7.07 19.10
C VAL A 57 -13.49 7.67 20.06
N LYS A 58 -12.39 6.94 20.27
CA LYS A 58 -11.24 7.40 21.05
C LYS A 58 -10.27 8.13 20.12
N PHE A 59 -10.13 9.44 20.29
CA PHE A 59 -9.14 10.24 19.59
C PHE A 59 -7.96 10.53 20.52
N SER A 60 -6.74 10.26 20.10
CA SER A 60 -5.53 10.42 20.92
C SER A 60 -4.48 11.33 20.29
N ILE A 61 -3.62 11.89 21.13
CA ILE A 61 -2.48 12.71 20.72
C ILE A 61 -1.38 11.79 20.17
N LYS A 62 -0.93 12.05 18.96
CA LYS A 62 0.11 11.23 18.29
C LYS A 62 1.48 11.89 18.23
N LYS A 63 1.59 13.16 18.60
CA LYS A 63 2.84 13.93 18.58
C LYS A 63 2.99 14.72 19.88
N GLU A 64 4.22 14.94 20.30
CA GLU A 64 4.51 15.80 21.46
C GLU A 64 3.85 17.17 21.29
N TYR A 65 3.18 17.63 22.32
CA TYR A 65 2.45 18.89 22.33
C TYR A 65 2.93 19.79 23.47
N LYS A 66 3.15 21.07 23.17
CA LYS A 66 3.49 22.11 24.15
C LYS A 66 2.53 23.29 24.03
N PRO A 67 1.82 23.66 25.11
CA PRO A 67 0.93 24.81 25.09
C PRO A 67 1.71 26.12 25.00
N ARG A 68 1.04 27.14 24.49
CA ARG A 68 1.59 28.50 24.45
C ARG A 68 1.15 29.24 25.70
N GLN A 69 2.09 29.79 26.47
CA GLN A 69 1.78 30.75 27.51
C GLN A 69 1.33 32.06 26.88
N LYS A 70 0.13 32.52 27.21
CA LYS A 70 -0.48 33.74 26.66
C LYS A 70 -0.14 34.97 27.49
N ASP A 71 -0.19 34.81 28.82
CA ASP A 71 0.15 35.81 29.83
C ASP A 71 0.61 35.13 31.13
N THR A 72 0.75 35.85 32.23
CA THR A 72 1.24 35.33 33.50
C THR A 72 0.31 34.30 34.15
N GLN A 73 -0.96 34.21 33.71
CA GLN A 73 -2.00 33.39 34.35
C GLN A 73 -2.77 32.51 33.34
N THR A 74 -2.39 32.51 32.03
CA THR A 74 -3.20 31.85 31.04
C THR A 74 -2.31 31.09 30.01
N TYR A 75 -2.63 29.83 29.84
CA TYR A 75 -2.07 28.97 28.80
C TYR A 75 -3.10 28.70 27.71
N SER A 76 -2.69 28.83 26.46
CA SER A 76 -3.51 28.56 25.31
C SER A 76 -3.11 27.21 24.68
N TYR A 77 -4.11 26.41 24.44
CA TYR A 77 -3.99 25.08 23.87
C TYR A 77 -4.66 25.04 22.50
N SER A 78 -4.01 24.40 21.53
CA SER A 78 -4.57 24.04 20.23
C SER A 78 -4.05 22.64 19.89
N VAL A 79 -4.78 21.64 20.32
CA VAL A 79 -4.36 20.23 20.32
C VAL A 79 -5.13 19.47 19.26
N LYS A 80 -4.42 18.66 18.49
CA LYS A 80 -5.03 17.76 17.51
C LYS A 80 -4.99 16.33 18.03
N PHE A 81 -6.15 15.72 18.10
CA PHE A 81 -6.36 14.34 18.50
C PHE A 81 -6.77 13.55 17.27
N TYR A 82 -6.22 12.37 17.10
CA TYR A 82 -6.39 11.53 15.92
C TYR A 82 -7.15 10.25 16.24
N ALA A 83 -7.99 9.82 15.31
CA ALA A 83 -8.67 8.54 15.41
C ALA A 83 -7.67 7.36 15.31
N PRO A 84 -8.05 6.15 15.76
CA PRO A 84 -7.17 4.99 15.80
C PRO A 84 -6.53 4.61 14.46
N ILE A 85 -7.17 4.92 13.34
CA ILE A 85 -6.61 4.63 12.00
C ILE A 85 -5.26 5.33 11.77
N HIS A 86 -5.02 6.47 12.41
CA HIS A 86 -3.74 7.18 12.31
C HIS A 86 -2.56 6.46 12.98
N ASP A 87 -2.80 5.38 13.73
CA ASP A 87 -1.72 4.51 14.19
C ASP A 87 -1.02 3.86 12.99
N ALA A 88 -1.75 3.62 11.90
CA ALA A 88 -1.22 3.06 10.67
C ALA A 88 -0.10 3.90 10.02
N GLU A 89 -0.03 5.21 10.28
CA GLU A 89 1.05 6.09 9.80
C GLU A 89 2.42 5.73 10.40
N GLN A 90 2.43 5.09 11.56
CA GLN A 90 3.66 4.76 12.30
C GLN A 90 3.96 3.26 12.31
N VAL A 91 3.03 2.44 11.85
CA VAL A 91 3.19 0.99 11.78
C VAL A 91 3.75 0.60 10.42
N LYS A 92 4.87 -0.12 10.41
CA LYS A 92 5.43 -0.67 9.17
C LYS A 92 4.61 -1.83 8.67
N TYR A 93 4.36 -1.85 7.37
CA TYR A 93 3.71 -2.94 6.67
C TYR A 93 4.76 -3.98 6.31
N LEU A 94 4.71 -5.13 6.97
CA LEU A 94 5.75 -6.15 6.94
C LEU A 94 5.17 -7.50 6.52
N HIS A 95 5.95 -8.26 5.78
CA HIS A 95 5.70 -9.69 5.66
C HIS A 95 6.22 -10.38 6.92
N LEU A 96 5.29 -10.93 7.69
CA LEU A 96 5.59 -11.56 8.98
C LEU A 96 5.82 -13.06 8.75
N THR A 97 7.03 -13.53 9.03
CA THR A 97 7.42 -14.93 8.95
C THR A 97 8.01 -15.39 10.28
N ASP A 98 8.08 -16.71 10.51
CA ASP A 98 8.66 -17.30 11.72
C ASP A 98 10.18 -17.07 11.78
N GLY A 99 10.60 -15.89 12.11
CA GLY A 99 12.02 -15.57 12.30
C GLY A 99 12.48 -14.26 11.66
N ALA A 100 11.71 -13.65 10.77
CA ALA A 100 12.08 -12.39 10.16
C ALA A 100 10.88 -11.49 9.84
N TYR A 101 11.08 -10.18 9.95
CA TYR A 101 10.17 -9.18 9.45
C TYR A 101 10.74 -8.59 8.16
N ASN A 102 10.09 -8.89 7.03
CA ASN A 102 10.54 -8.38 5.75
C ASN A 102 9.76 -7.12 5.35
N PRO A 103 10.42 -5.93 5.23
CA PRO A 103 9.78 -4.70 4.81
C PRO A 103 9.68 -4.55 3.28
N GLN A 104 10.32 -5.43 2.52
CA GLN A 104 10.30 -5.42 1.05
C GLN A 104 9.78 -6.76 0.55
N PHE A 105 8.60 -6.76 -0.04
CA PHE A 105 7.97 -7.98 -0.54
C PHE A 105 6.91 -7.66 -1.59
N SER A 106 6.61 -8.62 -2.43
CA SER A 106 5.43 -8.61 -3.30
C SER A 106 4.38 -9.54 -2.74
N LEU A 107 3.14 -9.16 -2.85
CA LEU A 107 2.00 -9.99 -2.52
C LEU A 107 1.07 -10.06 -3.72
N ASP A 108 0.83 -11.28 -4.21
CA ASP A 108 -0.21 -11.56 -5.20
C ASP A 108 -1.41 -12.15 -4.50
N GLY A 109 -2.55 -11.49 -4.61
CA GLY A 109 -3.76 -11.92 -3.93
C GLY A 109 -4.96 -11.05 -4.26
N GLY A 110 -6.12 -11.48 -3.82
CA GLY A 110 -7.35 -10.70 -3.88
C GLY A 110 -7.39 -9.62 -2.80
N PRO A 111 -8.42 -8.76 -2.84
CA PRO A 111 -8.55 -7.67 -1.88
C PRO A 111 -8.51 -8.13 -0.42
N ARG A 112 -9.12 -9.28 -0.12
CA ARG A 112 -9.20 -9.82 1.24
C ARG A 112 -7.85 -10.30 1.77
N GLU A 113 -7.00 -10.90 0.95
CA GLU A 113 -5.66 -11.36 1.31
C GLU A 113 -4.75 -10.18 1.67
N HIS A 114 -4.80 -9.11 0.88
CA HIS A 114 -4.08 -7.87 1.18
C HIS A 114 -4.55 -7.23 2.49
N LEU A 115 -5.87 -7.17 2.72
CA LEU A 115 -6.43 -6.66 3.97
C LEU A 115 -6.08 -7.53 5.18
N GLN A 116 -6.05 -8.85 5.01
CA GLN A 116 -5.67 -9.75 6.09
C GLN A 116 -4.25 -9.46 6.57
N LYS A 117 -3.33 -9.28 5.62
CA LYS A 117 -1.96 -8.87 5.92
C LYS A 117 -1.90 -7.50 6.62
N TRP A 118 -2.75 -6.56 6.22
CA TRP A 118 -2.85 -5.24 6.85
C TRP A 118 -3.32 -5.36 8.31
N VAL A 119 -4.40 -6.09 8.55
CA VAL A 119 -4.95 -6.32 9.89
C VAL A 119 -3.96 -7.06 10.80
N GLU A 120 -3.23 -8.06 10.28
CA GLU A 120 -2.15 -8.74 11.01
C GLU A 120 -1.09 -7.75 11.50
N ASN A 121 -0.64 -6.84 10.63
CA ASN A 121 0.35 -5.82 10.98
C ASN A 121 -0.16 -4.83 12.03
N MET A 122 -1.40 -4.38 11.89
CA MET A 122 -2.01 -3.50 12.88
C MET A 122 -2.21 -4.21 14.22
N ASN A 123 -2.71 -5.44 14.24
CA ASN A 123 -2.92 -6.20 15.47
C ASN A 123 -1.59 -6.55 16.18
N ARG A 124 -0.51 -6.69 15.42
CA ARG A 124 0.85 -6.92 15.97
C ARG A 124 1.24 -5.86 17.00
N ILE A 125 0.98 -4.58 16.74
CA ILE A 125 1.36 -3.50 17.68
C ILE A 125 0.49 -3.46 18.93
N TYR A 126 -0.75 -3.94 18.84
CA TYR A 126 -1.66 -4.04 20.00
C TYR A 126 -1.40 -5.29 20.85
N GLY A 127 -0.65 -6.27 20.32
CA GLY A 127 -0.41 -7.56 20.97
C GLY A 127 -1.68 -8.40 21.16
N ARG A 128 -2.77 -8.04 20.48
CA ARG A 128 -4.07 -8.73 20.50
C ARG A 128 -4.88 -8.35 19.26
N GLU A 129 -5.91 -9.13 18.99
CA GLU A 129 -6.86 -8.81 17.93
C GLU A 129 -7.73 -7.60 18.33
N VAL A 130 -7.55 -6.49 17.64
CA VAL A 130 -8.29 -5.23 17.80
C VAL A 130 -8.93 -4.84 16.48
N TRP A 131 -8.15 -4.88 15.40
CA TRP A 131 -8.61 -4.60 14.05
C TRP A 131 -9.24 -5.82 13.42
N SER A 132 -10.32 -5.60 12.69
CA SER A 132 -11.04 -6.61 11.92
C SER A 132 -11.31 -6.13 10.50
N ILE A 133 -11.59 -7.08 9.60
CA ILE A 133 -11.97 -6.80 8.21
C ILE A 133 -13.48 -6.67 8.14
N GLY A 134 -13.95 -5.57 7.55
CA GLY A 134 -15.36 -5.33 7.25
C GLY A 134 -15.70 -5.65 5.80
N ASP A 135 -16.30 -4.67 5.12
CA ASP A 135 -16.70 -4.79 3.72
C ASP A 135 -15.50 -4.81 2.79
N VAL A 136 -15.50 -5.71 1.82
CA VAL A 136 -14.41 -5.88 0.87
C VAL A 136 -14.96 -5.98 -0.55
N VAL A 137 -14.43 -5.17 -1.44
CA VAL A 137 -14.73 -5.25 -2.87
C VAL A 137 -14.38 -6.62 -3.43
N VAL A 138 -15.18 -7.12 -4.37
CA VAL A 138 -14.87 -8.35 -5.11
C VAL A 138 -14.12 -7.95 -6.38
N ALA A 139 -12.88 -8.42 -6.50
CA ALA A 139 -12.02 -8.15 -7.66
C ALA A 139 -11.04 -9.32 -7.87
N ASP A 140 -10.47 -9.39 -9.08
CA ASP A 140 -9.42 -10.34 -9.40
C ASP A 140 -8.13 -10.04 -8.63
N ASN A 141 -7.27 -11.05 -8.50
CA ASN A 141 -5.97 -10.91 -7.86
C ASN A 141 -5.13 -9.81 -8.50
N ARG A 142 -4.37 -9.13 -7.65
CA ARG A 142 -3.37 -8.13 -8.04
C ARG A 142 -2.08 -8.39 -7.31
N THR A 143 -0.97 -8.24 -8.02
CA THR A 143 0.35 -8.21 -7.42
C THR A 143 0.68 -6.79 -7.03
N ILE A 144 0.95 -6.55 -5.75
CA ILE A 144 1.37 -5.25 -5.21
C ILE A 144 2.75 -5.41 -4.61
N GLU A 145 3.69 -4.56 -5.03
CA GLU A 145 5.04 -4.51 -4.49
C GLU A 145 5.12 -3.48 -3.36
N TYR A 146 5.50 -3.94 -2.17
CA TYR A 146 5.67 -3.10 -0.99
C TYR A 146 7.15 -2.93 -0.68
N ASN A 147 7.60 -1.69 -0.53
CA ASN A 147 8.98 -1.36 -0.24
C ASN A 147 9.07 -0.40 0.95
N ASN A 148 9.24 -0.95 2.15
CA ASN A 148 9.40 -0.21 3.40
C ASN A 148 8.28 0.82 3.68
N VAL A 149 7.07 0.53 3.26
CA VAL A 149 5.89 1.39 3.42
C VAL A 149 5.29 1.29 4.83
N THR A 150 4.48 2.25 5.20
CA THR A 150 3.64 2.19 6.40
C THR A 150 2.34 1.43 6.11
N CYS A 151 1.62 1.04 7.16
CA CYS A 151 0.28 0.47 6.97
C CYS A 151 -0.70 1.49 6.35
N TRP A 152 -0.49 2.78 6.60
CA TRP A 152 -1.25 3.85 5.96
C TRP A 152 -1.01 3.89 4.44
N ASP A 153 0.26 3.90 4.03
CA ASP A 153 0.63 3.90 2.61
C ASP A 153 0.14 2.60 1.93
N ALA A 154 0.31 1.46 2.60
CA ALA A 154 -0.16 0.17 2.11
C ALA A 154 -1.69 0.16 1.91
N ALA A 155 -2.48 0.74 2.82
CA ALA A 155 -3.92 0.85 2.66
C ALA A 155 -4.29 1.64 1.39
N THR A 156 -3.59 2.73 1.12
CA THR A 156 -3.79 3.55 -0.07
C THR A 156 -3.38 2.80 -1.34
N MET A 157 -2.21 2.15 -1.34
CA MET A 157 -1.76 1.32 -2.46
C MET A 157 -2.76 0.18 -2.79
N ILE A 158 -3.31 -0.47 -1.76
CA ILE A 158 -4.32 -1.52 -1.93
C ILE A 158 -5.59 -0.94 -2.56
N ALA A 159 -6.10 0.17 -2.04
CA ALA A 159 -7.30 0.82 -2.61
C ALA A 159 -7.11 1.24 -4.07
N GLU A 160 -5.98 1.82 -4.41
CA GLU A 160 -5.61 2.21 -5.78
C GLU A 160 -5.50 1.00 -6.70
N ALA A 161 -4.84 -0.08 -6.27
CA ALA A 161 -4.68 -1.29 -7.08
C ALA A 161 -6.03 -1.95 -7.42
N PHE A 162 -6.99 -1.90 -6.51
CA PHE A 162 -8.33 -2.47 -6.72
C PHE A 162 -9.37 -1.44 -7.20
N GLY A 163 -8.96 -0.18 -7.44
CA GLY A 163 -9.82 0.88 -7.96
C GLY A 163 -11.00 1.22 -7.02
N THR A 164 -10.75 1.20 -5.72
CA THR A 164 -11.76 1.43 -4.68
C THR A 164 -11.24 2.40 -3.61
N GLU A 165 -11.91 2.44 -2.47
CA GLU A 165 -11.62 3.32 -1.34
C GLU A 165 -11.39 2.46 -0.09
N TRP A 166 -10.62 2.98 0.88
CA TRP A 166 -10.58 2.42 2.23
C TRP A 166 -11.18 3.40 3.23
N TRP A 167 -11.85 2.86 4.22
CA TRP A 167 -12.45 3.61 5.32
C TRP A 167 -12.60 2.74 6.55
N THR A 168 -12.83 3.36 7.71
CA THR A 168 -12.93 2.64 8.97
C THR A 168 -14.19 3.02 9.74
N ASP A 169 -14.78 2.02 10.40
CA ASP A 169 -15.78 2.20 11.44
C ASP A 169 -15.21 1.63 12.74
N GLY A 170 -14.81 2.50 13.64
CA GLY A 170 -14.04 2.13 14.82
C GLY A 170 -12.74 1.41 14.44
N PHE A 171 -12.64 0.14 14.79
CA PHE A 171 -11.53 -0.76 14.44
C PHE A 171 -11.88 -1.74 13.32
N THR A 172 -12.94 -1.51 12.60
CA THR A 172 -13.28 -2.29 11.41
C THR A 172 -12.73 -1.57 10.19
N PHE A 173 -11.86 -2.25 9.43
CA PHE A 173 -11.26 -1.72 8.21
C PHE A 173 -12.04 -2.24 7.00
N ASN A 174 -12.52 -1.32 6.17
CA ASN A 174 -13.29 -1.59 4.98
C ASN A 174 -12.48 -1.21 3.73
N LEU A 175 -12.58 -2.02 2.69
CA LEU A 175 -12.01 -1.78 1.37
C LEU A 175 -13.15 -1.85 0.35
N SER A 176 -13.92 -0.81 0.28
CA SER A 176 -15.11 -0.68 -0.57
C SER A 176 -15.42 0.80 -0.73
N ARG A 177 -16.35 1.13 -1.62
CA ARG A 177 -16.82 2.50 -1.68
C ARG A 177 -17.49 2.88 -0.37
N CYS A 178 -17.07 4.01 0.18
CA CYS A 178 -17.64 4.57 1.41
C CYS A 178 -19.07 5.11 1.18
N GLU A 179 -19.38 5.46 -0.05
CA GLU A 179 -20.68 5.98 -0.42
C GLU A 179 -21.76 4.90 -0.30
N HIS A 180 -22.68 5.10 0.61
CA HIS A 180 -23.84 4.22 0.81
C HIS A 180 -25.05 5.04 1.27
N GLY A 181 -26.24 4.56 0.95
CA GLY A 181 -27.52 5.23 1.21
C GLY A 181 -28.06 5.98 0.00
N GLU A 182 -29.17 6.67 0.22
CA GLU A 182 -29.83 7.44 -0.84
C GLU A 182 -29.09 8.77 -1.09
N PRO A 183 -29.00 9.22 -2.34
CA PRO A 183 -28.40 10.50 -2.69
C PRO A 183 -29.08 11.67 -1.95
N VAL A 184 -28.30 12.55 -1.35
CA VAL A 184 -28.82 13.75 -0.71
C VAL A 184 -28.78 14.91 -1.69
N GLU A 185 -29.95 15.46 -2.02
CA GLU A 185 -30.06 16.66 -2.84
C GLU A 185 -29.67 17.90 -2.03
N LEU A 186 -28.55 18.51 -2.37
CA LEU A 186 -28.11 19.79 -1.82
C LEU A 186 -28.54 20.93 -2.73
N GLY A 187 -29.10 21.99 -2.15
CA GLY A 187 -29.43 23.23 -2.84
C GLY A 187 -29.15 24.45 -1.99
N TYR A 188 -29.07 25.60 -2.60
CA TYR A 188 -28.89 26.85 -1.87
C TYR A 188 -30.03 27.03 -0.85
N MET A 189 -29.70 27.32 0.41
CA MET A 189 -30.62 27.32 1.56
C MET A 189 -31.25 25.95 1.91
N ARG A 190 -30.79 24.88 1.29
CA ARG A 190 -31.21 23.49 1.57
C ARG A 190 -29.94 22.63 1.80
N GLY A 191 -29.26 22.88 2.91
CA GLY A 191 -28.00 22.23 3.26
C GLY A 191 -26.76 22.85 2.61
N LEU A 192 -26.92 23.72 1.58
CA LEU A 192 -25.82 24.40 0.92
C LEU A 192 -25.85 25.90 1.29
N THR A 193 -24.81 26.38 1.95
CA THR A 193 -24.69 27.81 2.33
C THR A 193 -23.92 28.61 1.30
N SER A 194 -22.94 28.00 0.63
CA SER A 194 -22.18 28.61 -0.45
C SER A 194 -21.67 27.53 -1.40
N LEU A 195 -21.47 27.90 -2.66
CA LEU A 195 -20.79 27.11 -3.67
C LEU A 195 -19.73 27.97 -4.30
N ALA A 196 -18.50 27.52 -4.28
CA ALA A 196 -17.39 28.17 -4.97
C ALA A 196 -16.72 27.18 -5.92
N GLN A 197 -16.42 27.63 -7.11
CA GLN A 197 -15.59 26.92 -8.07
C GLN A 197 -14.25 27.63 -8.15
N SER A 198 -13.19 26.89 -7.84
CA SER A 198 -11.81 27.38 -8.00
C SER A 198 -11.22 26.88 -9.32
N GLU A 199 -10.23 27.59 -9.80
CA GLU A 199 -9.38 27.11 -10.89
C GLU A 199 -8.59 25.87 -10.41
N ASN A 200 -8.20 25.02 -11.36
CA ASN A 200 -7.32 23.89 -11.07
C ASN A 200 -6.02 24.39 -10.47
N SER A 201 -5.52 23.70 -9.46
CA SER A 201 -4.19 23.97 -8.94
C SER A 201 -3.12 23.56 -9.96
N ASP A 202 -1.93 24.15 -9.88
CA ASP A 202 -0.78 23.80 -10.73
C ASP A 202 -0.38 22.32 -10.63
N SER A 203 -0.83 21.63 -9.58
CA SER A 203 -0.64 20.18 -9.41
C SER A 203 -1.56 19.33 -10.29
N VAL A 204 -2.66 19.90 -10.81
CA VAL A 204 -3.59 19.21 -11.71
C VAL A 204 -3.20 19.51 -13.15
N LYS A 205 -2.53 18.57 -13.80
CA LYS A 205 -2.14 18.70 -15.21
C LYS A 205 -3.38 18.61 -16.11
N PHE A 206 -3.60 19.67 -16.90
CA PHE A 206 -4.62 19.65 -17.95
C PHE A 206 -3.97 19.23 -19.27
N PHE A 207 -4.44 18.17 -19.87
CA PHE A 207 -3.99 17.71 -21.18
C PHE A 207 -5.15 17.12 -21.97
N THR A 208 -5.06 17.19 -23.29
CA THR A 208 -6.02 16.61 -24.24
C THR A 208 -5.40 15.50 -25.09
N ARG A 209 -4.05 15.35 -25.04
CA ARG A 209 -3.31 14.24 -25.62
C ARG A 209 -2.38 13.61 -24.59
N LEU A 210 -2.54 12.33 -24.38
CA LEU A 210 -1.64 11.52 -23.57
C LEU A 210 -0.73 10.70 -24.47
N ILE A 211 0.58 10.79 -24.25
CA ILE A 211 1.60 9.97 -24.90
C ILE A 211 2.13 8.99 -23.85
N PRO A 212 1.60 7.75 -23.80
CA PRO A 212 2.05 6.76 -22.84
C PRO A 212 3.38 6.15 -23.26
N LEU A 213 4.35 6.11 -22.35
CA LEU A 213 5.61 5.42 -22.55
C LEU A 213 5.60 4.09 -21.80
N GLY A 214 5.43 2.98 -22.52
CA GLY A 214 5.45 1.66 -21.93
C GLY A 214 6.83 1.22 -21.45
N SER A 215 6.87 0.16 -20.65
CA SER A 215 8.11 -0.44 -20.16
C SER A 215 9.01 -0.94 -21.29
N THR A 216 10.33 -0.94 -21.06
CA THR A 216 11.33 -1.60 -21.90
C THR A 216 11.65 -3.01 -21.40
N LYS A 217 11.17 -3.39 -20.19
CA LYS A 217 11.48 -4.64 -19.52
C LYS A 217 10.89 -5.82 -20.31
N ASN A 218 11.70 -6.84 -20.51
CA ASN A 218 11.33 -8.07 -21.21
C ASN A 218 10.83 -7.87 -22.68
N ILE A 219 11.25 -6.80 -23.32
CA ILE A 219 10.96 -6.52 -24.73
C ILE A 219 12.19 -6.83 -25.57
N ASP A 220 12.02 -7.66 -26.59
CA ASP A 220 13.00 -7.85 -27.67
C ASP A 220 12.61 -6.93 -28.84
N PRO A 221 13.32 -5.81 -29.05
CA PRO A 221 12.97 -4.86 -30.12
C PRO A 221 13.01 -5.46 -31.53
N SER A 222 13.87 -6.47 -31.74
CA SER A 222 14.03 -7.11 -33.04
C SER A 222 12.80 -7.95 -33.45
N ARG A 223 12.11 -8.51 -32.46
CA ARG A 223 10.89 -9.31 -32.65
C ARG A 223 9.62 -8.51 -32.48
N TYR A 224 9.58 -7.65 -31.44
CA TYR A 224 8.40 -6.86 -31.16
C TYR A 224 8.24 -5.68 -32.13
N GLY A 225 9.34 -5.17 -32.68
CA GLY A 225 9.39 -4.06 -33.62
C GLY A 225 9.55 -2.67 -32.96
N PHE A 226 9.49 -2.60 -31.62
CA PHE A 226 9.67 -1.38 -30.84
C PHE A 226 10.46 -1.69 -29.58
N SER A 227 11.17 -0.69 -29.07
CA SER A 227 11.97 -0.82 -27.84
C SER A 227 11.15 -0.73 -26.55
N ARG A 228 9.89 -0.29 -26.64
CA ARG A 228 8.97 -0.12 -25.51
C ARG A 228 7.65 -0.82 -25.80
N LEU A 229 6.96 -1.28 -24.76
CA LEU A 229 5.60 -1.79 -24.87
C LEU A 229 4.69 -0.71 -25.45
N GLN A 230 3.88 -1.08 -26.43
CA GLN A 230 2.95 -0.19 -27.12
C GLN A 230 1.52 -0.43 -26.62
N LEU A 231 0.65 0.53 -26.87
CA LEU A 231 -0.81 0.31 -26.74
C LEU A 231 -1.26 -0.86 -27.62
N PRO A 232 -2.34 -1.57 -27.23
CA PRO A 232 -2.80 -2.76 -27.97
C PRO A 232 -3.09 -2.51 -29.45
N ASP A 233 -3.58 -1.32 -29.79
CA ASP A 233 -3.83 -0.87 -31.17
C ASP A 233 -2.61 -0.25 -31.85
N ARG A 234 -1.46 -0.25 -31.16
CA ARG A 234 -0.21 0.39 -31.58
C ARG A 234 -0.31 1.90 -31.84
N SER A 235 -1.33 2.56 -31.34
CA SER A 235 -1.40 4.02 -31.36
C SER A 235 -0.26 4.61 -30.50
N LYS A 236 0.19 5.81 -30.89
CA LYS A 236 1.30 6.52 -30.23
C LYS A 236 0.81 7.42 -29.11
N TYR A 237 -0.46 7.74 -29.11
CA TYR A 237 -1.10 8.63 -28.15
C TYR A 237 -2.59 8.33 -28.06
N VAL A 238 -3.20 8.88 -27.02
CA VAL A 238 -4.65 8.83 -26.81
C VAL A 238 -5.15 10.27 -26.72
N ASP A 239 -6.13 10.64 -27.53
CA ASP A 239 -6.75 11.96 -27.55
C ASP A 239 -8.10 11.95 -26.84
N ARG A 240 -8.37 12.99 -26.07
CA ARG A 240 -9.65 13.24 -25.44
C ARG A 240 -9.91 14.75 -25.36
N ASN A 241 -11.15 15.17 -25.70
CA ASN A 241 -11.58 16.58 -25.62
C ASN A 241 -10.67 17.56 -26.39
N THR A 242 -10.20 17.19 -27.58
CA THR A 242 -9.31 18.03 -28.42
C THR A 242 -9.96 19.31 -28.91
N ASN A 243 -11.27 19.48 -28.76
CA ASN A 243 -11.98 20.72 -29.00
C ASN A 243 -11.51 21.90 -28.11
N TYR A 244 -10.86 21.61 -26.99
CA TYR A 244 -10.24 22.64 -26.14
C TYR A 244 -8.84 23.05 -26.60
N GLY A 245 -8.32 22.46 -27.66
CA GLY A 245 -6.96 22.64 -28.15
C GLY A 245 -6.12 21.39 -27.90
N LEU A 246 -4.90 21.39 -28.44
CA LEU A 246 -3.95 20.29 -28.27
C LEU A 246 -2.96 20.64 -27.14
N TYR A 247 -3.09 19.92 -26.04
CA TYR A 247 -2.19 19.99 -24.88
C TYR A 247 -1.62 18.59 -24.65
N GLU A 248 -0.33 18.40 -24.81
CA GLU A 248 0.33 17.10 -24.74
C GLU A 248 0.90 16.84 -23.36
N HIS A 249 0.77 15.61 -22.90
CA HIS A 249 1.42 15.07 -21.71
C HIS A 249 2.07 13.73 -22.03
N VAL A 250 3.31 13.57 -21.61
CA VAL A 250 4.03 12.29 -21.66
C VAL A 250 3.94 11.66 -20.29
N GLU A 251 3.43 10.43 -20.25
CA GLU A 251 3.33 9.64 -19.01
C GLU A 251 4.27 8.46 -19.09
N GLU A 252 5.22 8.41 -18.20
CA GLU A 252 6.30 7.41 -18.16
C GLU A 252 6.16 6.45 -16.98
N ASP A 253 5.80 6.96 -15.81
CA ASP A 253 5.83 6.20 -14.56
C ASP A 253 4.66 5.25 -14.39
N ALA A 254 3.46 5.66 -14.76
CA ALA A 254 2.23 4.88 -14.59
C ALA A 254 2.23 3.54 -15.34
N PHE A 255 3.07 3.40 -16.39
CA PHE A 255 3.15 2.20 -17.21
C PHE A 255 4.46 1.42 -17.04
N ALA A 256 5.36 1.87 -16.19
CA ALA A 256 6.67 1.26 -15.98
C ALA A 256 6.57 -0.19 -15.43
N GLY A 257 5.57 -0.46 -14.61
CA GLY A 257 5.28 -1.78 -14.05
C GLY A 257 4.58 -2.75 -15.01
N ILE A 258 4.13 -2.27 -16.17
CA ILE A 258 3.45 -3.12 -17.16
C ILE A 258 4.47 -3.65 -18.18
N PHE A 259 4.80 -4.92 -18.09
CA PHE A 259 5.75 -5.58 -18.97
C PHE A 259 5.39 -7.07 -19.17
N PRO A 260 5.83 -7.71 -20.26
CA PRO A 260 5.59 -9.13 -20.46
C PRO A 260 6.28 -9.97 -19.38
N HIS A 261 5.52 -10.76 -18.64
CA HIS A 261 5.98 -11.73 -17.65
C HIS A 261 5.00 -12.91 -17.61
N TYR A 262 5.44 -13.99 -17.02
CA TYR A 262 4.60 -15.15 -16.75
C TYR A 262 4.38 -15.26 -15.24
N THR A 263 3.16 -15.47 -14.82
CA THR A 263 2.81 -15.83 -13.45
C THR A 263 2.38 -17.28 -13.42
N GLY A 264 2.99 -18.05 -12.56
CA GLY A 264 2.77 -19.50 -12.45
C GLY A 264 2.61 -19.96 -11.01
N SER A 265 2.69 -21.28 -10.80
CA SER A 265 2.56 -21.87 -9.47
C SER A 265 3.58 -22.97 -9.26
N VAL A 266 4.25 -22.95 -8.10
CA VAL A 266 5.15 -24.02 -7.70
C VAL A 266 4.34 -25.28 -7.40
N THR A 267 4.54 -26.32 -8.20
CA THR A 267 3.82 -27.61 -8.04
C THR A 267 4.67 -28.71 -7.45
N ALA A 268 6.00 -28.59 -7.52
CA ALA A 268 6.93 -29.51 -6.89
C ALA A 268 8.25 -28.81 -6.57
N VAL A 269 8.87 -29.19 -5.47
CA VAL A 269 10.16 -28.66 -5.00
C VAL A 269 11.08 -29.83 -4.67
N ARG A 270 12.36 -29.70 -4.99
CA ARG A 270 13.43 -30.57 -4.49
C ARG A 270 14.73 -29.80 -4.28
N SER A 271 15.60 -30.34 -3.48
CA SER A 271 16.96 -29.86 -3.31
C SER A 271 17.97 -31.00 -3.50
N GLU A 272 19.20 -30.65 -3.89
CA GLU A 272 20.29 -31.60 -4.12
C GLU A 272 21.60 -31.01 -3.57
N GLU A 273 22.32 -31.79 -2.76
CA GLU A 273 23.65 -31.41 -2.31
C GLU A 273 24.65 -31.69 -3.45
N LYS A 274 25.36 -30.67 -3.90
CA LYS A 274 26.43 -30.76 -4.90
C LYS A 274 27.78 -30.44 -4.25
N THR A 275 28.85 -30.96 -4.84
CA THR A 275 30.22 -30.68 -4.43
C THR A 275 30.95 -29.92 -5.53
N GLY A 276 31.47 -28.75 -5.26
CA GLY A 276 32.26 -27.96 -6.17
C GLY A 276 33.65 -28.56 -6.44
N GLU A 277 34.35 -28.04 -7.43
CA GLU A 277 35.69 -28.49 -7.80
C GLU A 277 36.72 -28.35 -6.68
N ASP A 278 36.49 -27.42 -5.78
CA ASP A 278 37.27 -27.13 -4.56
C ASP A 278 36.92 -28.02 -3.36
N GLY A 279 35.97 -28.96 -3.54
CA GLY A 279 35.45 -29.85 -2.50
C GLY A 279 34.41 -29.23 -1.59
N TYR A 280 34.02 -27.98 -1.81
CA TYR A 280 32.98 -27.30 -1.05
C TYR A 280 31.59 -27.86 -1.39
N LYS A 281 30.79 -28.14 -0.36
CA LYS A 281 29.42 -28.66 -0.52
C LYS A 281 28.43 -27.53 -0.45
N PHE A 282 27.51 -27.50 -1.40
CA PHE A 282 26.43 -26.52 -1.46
C PHE A 282 25.11 -27.18 -1.89
N THR A 283 23.99 -26.56 -1.53
CA THR A 283 22.68 -27.05 -1.86
C THR A 283 22.15 -26.30 -3.09
N VAL A 284 21.68 -27.03 -4.08
CA VAL A 284 20.99 -26.51 -5.25
C VAL A 284 19.48 -26.77 -5.09
N TYR A 285 18.68 -25.77 -5.39
CA TYR A 285 17.24 -25.81 -5.24
C TYR A 285 16.56 -25.82 -6.60
N TYR A 286 15.60 -26.73 -6.74
CA TYR A 286 14.84 -26.93 -7.95
C TYR A 286 13.34 -26.86 -7.66
N PHE A 287 12.58 -26.36 -8.62
CA PHE A 287 11.14 -26.42 -8.56
C PHE A 287 10.52 -26.63 -9.94
N LYS A 288 9.24 -27.03 -9.97
CA LYS A 288 8.44 -27.19 -11.18
C LYS A 288 7.18 -26.33 -11.11
N ASP A 289 6.79 -25.86 -12.27
CA ASP A 289 5.44 -25.41 -12.55
C ASP A 289 4.84 -26.32 -13.64
N SER A 290 3.92 -27.21 -13.25
CA SER A 290 3.27 -28.13 -14.19
C SER A 290 2.20 -27.46 -15.04
N GLY A 291 1.79 -26.23 -14.70
CA GLY A 291 0.84 -25.42 -15.47
C GLY A 291 1.47 -24.65 -16.62
N MET A 292 2.81 -24.52 -16.63
CA MET A 292 3.52 -23.75 -17.65
C MET A 292 3.42 -24.45 -19.03
N ALA A 293 2.80 -23.76 -19.98
CA ALA A 293 2.49 -24.32 -21.32
C ALA A 293 3.58 -24.05 -22.38
N PHE A 294 4.64 -23.32 -22.02
CA PHE A 294 5.72 -22.96 -22.95
C PHE A 294 7.08 -23.43 -22.42
N ASP A 295 8.09 -23.47 -23.28
CA ASP A 295 9.47 -23.79 -22.93
C ASP A 295 10.29 -22.49 -22.79
N PRO A 296 10.68 -22.09 -21.59
CA PRO A 296 11.51 -20.89 -21.35
C PRO A 296 12.90 -20.97 -21.98
N SER A 297 13.39 -22.16 -22.32
CA SER A 297 14.69 -22.36 -22.99
C SER A 297 14.62 -22.29 -24.50
N SER A 298 13.42 -22.24 -25.08
CA SER A 298 13.26 -22.09 -26.51
C SER A 298 13.75 -20.72 -26.98
N LYS A 299 14.28 -20.66 -28.24
CA LYS A 299 14.75 -19.40 -28.84
C LYS A 299 13.67 -18.30 -28.89
N GLU A 300 12.42 -18.70 -28.95
CA GLU A 300 11.27 -17.78 -28.99
C GLU A 300 11.02 -17.08 -27.67
N ASN A 301 11.39 -17.72 -26.56
CA ASN A 301 11.17 -17.22 -25.19
C ASN A 301 12.45 -16.68 -24.55
N GLN A 302 13.56 -16.62 -25.29
CA GLN A 302 14.81 -16.02 -24.80
C GLN A 302 15.04 -14.66 -25.45
N ILE A 303 15.54 -13.73 -24.67
CA ILE A 303 16.05 -12.44 -25.13
C ILE A 303 17.58 -12.50 -25.00
N ALA A 304 18.28 -12.25 -26.11
CA ALA A 304 19.74 -12.32 -26.11
C ALA A 304 20.36 -11.35 -25.10
N GLY A 305 21.26 -11.87 -24.28
CA GLY A 305 21.95 -11.10 -23.23
C GLY A 305 21.18 -10.91 -21.93
N LEU A 306 19.96 -11.47 -21.80
CA LEU A 306 19.22 -11.45 -20.54
C LEU A 306 19.23 -12.83 -19.88
N VAL A 307 19.39 -12.82 -18.57
CA VAL A 307 19.23 -14.00 -17.69
C VAL A 307 17.75 -14.10 -17.29
N LYS A 308 17.27 -15.31 -17.08
CA LYS A 308 15.91 -15.53 -16.57
C LYS A 308 15.87 -15.23 -15.08
N HIS A 309 14.87 -14.49 -14.66
CA HIS A 309 14.62 -14.15 -13.27
C HIS A 309 13.30 -14.73 -12.79
N ILE A 310 13.26 -15.10 -11.53
CA ILE A 310 12.08 -15.62 -10.82
C ILE A 310 11.94 -14.86 -9.51
N SER A 311 10.74 -14.35 -9.27
CA SER A 311 10.36 -13.74 -8.02
C SER A 311 9.23 -14.55 -7.38
N PHE A 312 9.44 -15.02 -6.16
CA PHE A 312 8.38 -15.68 -5.42
C PHE A 312 7.42 -14.64 -4.84
N GLN A 313 6.13 -14.88 -4.97
CA GLN A 313 5.08 -13.97 -4.49
C GLN A 313 4.59 -14.31 -3.09
N THR A 314 4.95 -15.49 -2.57
CA THR A 314 4.49 -16.00 -1.28
C THR A 314 5.63 -16.61 -0.46
N GLY A 315 5.38 -16.85 0.83
CA GLY A 315 6.34 -17.51 1.73
C GLY A 315 7.52 -16.63 2.13
N GLU A 316 8.57 -17.23 2.68
CA GLU A 316 9.77 -16.50 3.17
C GLU A 316 10.58 -15.84 2.05
N LEU A 317 10.40 -16.28 0.81
CA LEU A 317 11.10 -15.75 -0.35
C LEU A 317 10.30 -14.66 -1.08
N ALA A 318 9.13 -14.27 -0.57
CA ALA A 318 8.30 -13.25 -1.20
C ALA A 318 9.09 -11.94 -1.42
N GLY A 319 9.04 -11.43 -2.65
CA GLY A 319 9.75 -10.23 -3.08
C GLY A 319 11.25 -10.39 -3.32
N ARG A 320 11.82 -11.60 -3.16
CA ARG A 320 13.20 -11.88 -3.57
C ARG A 320 13.24 -12.26 -5.04
N ASP A 321 14.19 -11.69 -5.75
CA ASP A 321 14.46 -11.96 -7.16
C ASP A 321 15.67 -12.90 -7.30
N PHE A 322 15.47 -13.97 -8.04
CA PHE A 322 16.49 -14.99 -8.25
C PHE A 322 16.79 -15.16 -9.73
N GLU A 323 18.06 -15.28 -10.07
CA GLU A 323 18.45 -15.81 -11.35
C GLU A 323 18.16 -17.31 -11.44
N ALA A 324 17.68 -17.79 -12.58
CA ALA A 324 17.30 -19.18 -12.72
C ALA A 324 17.62 -19.75 -14.11
N ASN A 325 18.01 -21.03 -14.11
CA ASN A 325 18.09 -21.84 -15.31
C ASN A 325 16.86 -22.74 -15.45
N TYR A 326 16.51 -23.08 -16.67
CA TYR A 326 15.43 -24.02 -16.96
C TYR A 326 15.94 -25.19 -17.78
N ASP A 327 15.70 -26.40 -17.31
CA ASP A 327 15.98 -27.64 -18.03
C ASP A 327 14.70 -28.14 -18.74
N SER A 328 14.68 -28.07 -20.07
CA SER A 328 13.52 -28.48 -20.85
C SER A 328 13.23 -29.99 -20.83
N LYS A 329 14.23 -30.83 -20.47
CA LYS A 329 14.05 -32.29 -20.36
C LYS A 329 13.34 -32.67 -19.07
N THR A 330 13.79 -32.13 -17.94
CA THR A 330 13.22 -32.42 -16.64
C THR A 330 12.06 -31.50 -16.31
N LYS A 331 11.90 -30.39 -17.05
CA LYS A 331 10.94 -29.28 -16.79
C LYS A 331 11.13 -28.69 -15.42
N GLU A 332 12.37 -28.51 -15.01
CA GLU A 332 12.74 -27.96 -13.72
C GLU A 332 13.44 -26.61 -13.88
N TRP A 333 13.10 -25.72 -12.96
CA TRP A 333 13.84 -24.51 -12.72
C TRP A 333 14.92 -24.77 -11.68
N GLU A 334 16.13 -24.27 -11.90
CA GLU A 334 17.27 -24.28 -10.99
C GLU A 334 17.56 -22.84 -10.57
N ILE A 335 17.55 -22.56 -9.27
CA ILE A 335 17.91 -21.25 -8.72
C ILE A 335 19.42 -21.19 -8.59
N ILE A 336 20.07 -20.12 -9.11
CA ILE A 336 21.53 -20.06 -9.24
C ILE A 336 22.22 -18.99 -8.40
N ASN A 337 21.59 -17.87 -8.06
CA ASN A 337 22.24 -16.81 -7.28
C ASN A 337 21.93 -16.89 -5.79
N ILE A 338 22.17 -18.05 -5.19
CA ILE A 338 22.05 -18.27 -3.75
C ILE A 338 23.46 -18.39 -3.17
N TYR A 339 23.69 -17.78 -2.00
CA TYR A 339 24.94 -17.98 -1.27
C TYR A 339 25.08 -19.45 -0.89
N PRO A 340 26.28 -20.05 -0.98
CA PRO A 340 26.49 -21.48 -0.75
C PRO A 340 25.98 -21.99 0.61
N ASP A 341 26.07 -21.17 1.65
CA ASP A 341 25.63 -21.50 3.02
C ASP A 341 24.16 -21.15 3.28
N GLU A 342 23.50 -20.48 2.35
CA GLU A 342 22.10 -20.08 2.50
C GLU A 342 21.17 -21.27 2.28
N LYS A 343 20.32 -21.53 3.27
CA LYS A 343 19.23 -22.50 3.15
C LYS A 343 17.95 -21.72 2.88
N ILE A 344 17.30 -22.03 1.77
CA ILE A 344 16.02 -21.46 1.42
C ILE A 344 14.94 -22.54 1.42
N GLN A 345 13.71 -22.15 1.70
CA GLN A 345 12.54 -22.97 1.53
C GLN A 345 11.67 -22.38 0.43
N ILE A 346 11.66 -23.02 -0.72
CA ILE A 346 10.81 -22.58 -1.84
C ILE A 346 9.36 -22.78 -1.43
N PRO A 347 8.53 -21.74 -1.42
CA PRO A 347 7.13 -21.83 -1.05
C PRO A 347 6.35 -22.59 -2.14
N GLY A 348 5.33 -23.32 -1.73
CA GLY A 348 4.26 -23.72 -2.64
C GLY A 348 3.37 -22.50 -2.91
N GLY A 349 2.84 -22.36 -4.12
CA GLY A 349 1.95 -21.25 -4.48
C GLY A 349 2.43 -20.44 -5.66
N ASN A 350 2.03 -19.17 -5.73
CA ASN A 350 2.27 -18.32 -6.88
C ASN A 350 3.74 -17.89 -7.01
N LEU A 351 4.19 -17.86 -8.26
CA LEU A 351 5.51 -17.42 -8.71
C LEU A 351 5.39 -16.05 -9.35
#